data_c8be376c171c08fd4d1a65e05250f071
#
_entry.id   c8be376c171c08fd4d1a65e05250f071
#
_cell.length_a   1.000
_cell.length_b   1.000
_cell.length_c   1.000
_cell.angle_alpha   90.00
_cell.angle_beta   90.00
_cell.angle_gamma   90.00
#
_symmetry.space_group_name_H-M   'P 1'
#
loop_
_entity.id
_entity.type
_entity.pdbx_description
1 polymer ?
#
loop_
_entity_poly.entity_id
_entity_poly.type
_entity_poly.pdbx_seq_one_letter_code
_entity_poly.pdbx_strand_id
1 'polypeptide(L)'
;VYESYTEKNKTRMAISFILTIALLGIPFYGHGASSIVIGILVIAALGLYLAPNIQTKIKEKWRISARTMNTALLCTMMIVIGYSSYALIVIRSTANTPMDQNSPEDIFTLGEYLGREQYGTRPLFYGPAFSSKVALDVKDGYCIPRQSEAGSKFVRKEKTSPDEKDSYIELPGRVEYEYAQNMLFPRMYSSSHAPLYKQWVDIKGYDVPYDQCGEMVMVNMPTQWENIKFFFSYQLNFMYWRYFMWNFAGRQNDIQGSGEIEHGNWITGIPFIDNLLVGNQELLPQDLKNNKGHNVFYCLPLILGLIGLFWQAYHSQRGIQQFWVVFFLFFMTGIAIVLYLNQTPAQPRERDYAYAGSFYAFAIWVGMGVAGIIRMLRDYAKMQELPAAVLASVLCLFVPIQIAGQTWDDHDRSGRFVARDFGQNY
;
A
#
# COMPACT_ATOMS: atom_id res chain seq x y z
N VAL A 1 -27.85 5.99 -15.98
CA VAL A 1 -26.62 6.19 -16.78
C VAL A 1 -26.59 5.25 -17.98
N TYR A 2 -26.70 3.94 -17.78
CA TYR A 2 -26.70 2.95 -18.87
C TYR A 2 -27.80 3.22 -19.92
N GLU A 3 -29.03 3.37 -19.48
CA GLU A 3 -30.18 3.68 -20.32
C GLU A 3 -29.98 4.99 -21.11
N SER A 4 -29.51 6.05 -20.43
CA SER A 4 -29.21 7.33 -21.08
C SER A 4 -28.07 7.24 -22.11
N TYR A 5 -27.09 6.35 -21.87
CA TYR A 5 -26.02 6.09 -22.82
C TYR A 5 -26.53 5.33 -24.07
N THR A 6 -27.41 4.34 -23.88
CA THR A 6 -28.00 3.56 -24.96
C THR A 6 -28.93 4.41 -25.84
N GLU A 7 -29.71 5.29 -25.21
CA GLU A 7 -30.58 6.25 -25.88
C GLU A 7 -29.82 7.47 -26.46
N LYS A 8 -28.54 7.57 -26.25
CA LYS A 8 -27.68 8.71 -26.64
C LYS A 8 -28.14 10.07 -26.08
N ASN A 9 -28.82 10.07 -24.93
CA ASN A 9 -29.32 11.28 -24.29
C ASN A 9 -28.22 11.90 -23.40
N LYS A 10 -27.43 12.80 -23.99
CA LYS A 10 -26.30 13.47 -23.31
C LYS A 10 -26.72 14.32 -22.11
N THR A 11 -27.88 14.97 -22.16
CA THR A 11 -28.38 15.83 -21.08
C THR A 11 -28.71 14.98 -19.85
N ARG A 12 -29.42 13.89 -20.00
CA ARG A 12 -29.76 12.97 -18.91
C ARG A 12 -28.50 12.34 -18.30
N MET A 13 -27.52 12.02 -19.12
CA MET A 13 -26.21 11.55 -18.66
C MET A 13 -25.44 12.59 -17.84
N ALA A 14 -25.41 13.83 -18.30
CA ALA A 14 -24.75 14.94 -17.58
C ALA A 14 -25.41 15.17 -16.22
N ILE A 15 -26.73 15.18 -16.14
CA ILE A 15 -27.49 15.30 -14.88
C ILE A 15 -27.16 14.14 -13.94
N SER A 16 -27.18 12.90 -14.44
CA SER A 16 -26.84 11.72 -13.63
C SER A 16 -25.41 11.78 -13.10
N PHE A 17 -24.48 12.28 -13.90
CA PHE A 17 -23.08 12.45 -13.51
C PHE A 17 -22.93 13.48 -12.40
N ILE A 18 -23.56 14.65 -12.54
CA ILE A 18 -23.53 15.73 -11.53
C ILE A 18 -24.16 15.24 -10.23
N LEU A 19 -25.31 14.57 -10.28
CA LEU A 19 -25.98 14.02 -9.11
C LEU A 19 -25.10 12.98 -8.40
N THR A 20 -24.41 12.12 -9.14
CA THR A 20 -23.51 11.12 -8.54
C THR A 20 -22.37 11.79 -7.79
N ILE A 21 -21.72 12.80 -8.40
CA ILE A 21 -20.62 13.54 -7.75
C ILE A 21 -21.12 14.30 -6.52
N ALA A 22 -22.29 14.90 -6.60
CA ALA A 22 -22.89 15.63 -5.48
C ALA A 22 -23.24 14.70 -4.32
N LEU A 23 -23.89 13.55 -4.59
CA LEU A 23 -24.26 12.56 -3.59
C LEU A 23 -23.07 11.89 -2.92
N LEU A 24 -21.94 11.73 -3.64
CA LEU A 24 -20.70 11.22 -3.06
C LEU A 24 -19.97 12.26 -2.20
N GLY A 25 -20.45 13.51 -2.16
CA GLY A 25 -19.85 14.57 -1.34
C GLY A 25 -18.46 15.04 -1.81
N ILE A 26 -17.95 14.56 -2.95
CA ILE A 26 -16.60 14.86 -3.43
C ILE A 26 -16.26 16.36 -3.45
N PRO A 27 -17.19 17.26 -3.92
CA PRO A 27 -16.91 18.69 -3.94
C PRO A 27 -17.04 19.37 -2.58
N PHE A 28 -17.54 18.68 -1.56
CA PHE A 28 -17.80 19.20 -0.22
C PHE A 28 -16.75 18.76 0.80
N TYR A 29 -15.57 18.38 0.32
CA TYR A 29 -14.48 17.97 1.19
C TYR A 29 -13.95 19.16 2.01
N GLY A 30 -13.97 19.01 3.34
CA GLY A 30 -13.51 20.02 4.29
C GLY A 30 -14.58 20.40 5.32
N HIS A 31 -14.20 21.22 6.28
CA HIS A 31 -15.08 21.64 7.39
C HIS A 31 -15.52 23.10 7.25
N GLY A 32 -16.77 23.38 7.61
CA GLY A 32 -17.30 24.73 7.67
C GLY A 32 -18.08 25.21 6.43
N ALA A 33 -18.68 26.39 6.57
CA ALA A 33 -19.53 26.99 5.54
C ALA A 33 -18.80 27.26 4.21
N SER A 34 -17.50 27.54 4.26
CA SER A 34 -16.67 27.76 3.07
C SER A 34 -16.60 26.53 2.15
N SER A 35 -16.49 25.33 2.72
CA SER A 35 -16.50 24.09 1.95
C SER A 35 -17.82 23.86 1.21
N ILE A 36 -18.94 24.19 1.83
CA ILE A 36 -20.27 24.08 1.21
C ILE A 36 -20.37 25.05 0.02
N VAL A 37 -19.95 26.30 0.21
CA VAL A 37 -19.97 27.31 -0.87
C VAL A 37 -19.07 26.89 -2.03
N ILE A 38 -17.85 26.44 -1.75
CA ILE A 38 -16.93 25.95 -2.77
C ILE A 38 -17.51 24.74 -3.51
N GLY A 39 -18.09 23.78 -2.77
CA GLY A 39 -18.74 22.62 -3.33
C GLY A 39 -19.89 22.97 -4.28
N ILE A 40 -20.75 23.91 -3.89
CA ILE A 40 -21.85 24.40 -4.75
C ILE A 40 -21.28 25.07 -6.01
N LEU A 41 -20.26 25.91 -5.87
CA LEU A 41 -19.61 26.55 -7.02
C LEU A 41 -18.98 25.56 -7.99
N VAL A 42 -18.33 24.51 -7.47
CA VAL A 42 -17.75 23.42 -8.30
C VAL A 42 -18.84 22.67 -9.05
N ILE A 43 -19.95 22.32 -8.38
CA ILE A 43 -21.09 21.65 -9.02
C ILE A 43 -21.72 22.53 -10.09
N ALA A 44 -21.91 23.82 -9.78
CA ALA A 44 -22.46 24.79 -10.75
C ALA A 44 -21.54 24.95 -11.97
N ALA A 45 -20.23 25.10 -11.76
CA ALA A 45 -19.24 25.19 -12.83
C ALA A 45 -19.22 23.92 -13.70
N LEU A 46 -19.27 22.75 -13.07
CA LEU A 46 -19.36 21.47 -13.79
C LEU A 46 -20.66 21.35 -14.58
N GLY A 47 -21.79 21.77 -14.00
CA GLY A 47 -23.08 21.79 -14.66
C GLY A 47 -23.11 22.71 -15.88
N LEU A 48 -22.56 23.90 -15.75
CA LEU A 48 -22.37 24.84 -16.87
C LEU A 48 -21.46 24.24 -17.95
N TYR A 49 -20.33 23.68 -17.57
CA TYR A 49 -19.40 23.05 -18.51
C TYR A 49 -20.03 21.90 -19.30
N LEU A 50 -20.83 21.06 -18.65
CA LEU A 50 -21.51 19.92 -19.27
C LEU A 50 -22.79 20.30 -20.03
N ALA A 51 -23.26 21.55 -19.91
CA ALA A 51 -24.47 22.00 -20.61
C ALA A 51 -24.31 21.86 -22.13
N PRO A 52 -25.34 21.31 -22.85
CA PRO A 52 -25.23 21.04 -24.29
C PRO A 52 -24.86 22.28 -25.10
N ASN A 53 -25.42 23.44 -24.75
CA ASN A 53 -25.17 24.72 -25.43
C ASN A 53 -23.70 25.20 -25.30
N ILE A 54 -23.04 24.87 -24.20
CA ILE A 54 -21.64 25.22 -23.97
C ILE A 54 -20.74 24.19 -24.61
N GLN A 55 -21.07 22.89 -24.52
CA GLN A 55 -20.32 21.82 -25.15
C GLN A 55 -20.21 21.99 -26.68
N THR A 56 -21.23 22.56 -27.33
CA THR A 56 -21.18 22.85 -28.78
C THR A 56 -20.23 23.97 -29.14
N LYS A 57 -19.99 24.94 -28.22
CA LYS A 57 -19.09 26.08 -28.43
C LYS A 57 -17.63 25.80 -28.12
N ILE A 58 -17.36 24.74 -27.33
CA ILE A 58 -16.00 24.36 -26.92
C ILE A 58 -15.28 23.65 -28.08
N LYS A 59 -13.95 23.87 -28.21
CA LYS A 59 -13.10 23.17 -29.18
C LYS A 59 -13.24 21.66 -29.00
N GLU A 60 -13.26 20.92 -30.08
CA GLU A 60 -13.50 19.47 -30.11
C GLU A 60 -12.59 18.68 -29.15
N LYS A 61 -11.32 19.10 -29.03
CA LYS A 61 -10.35 18.52 -28.10
C LYS A 61 -10.77 18.55 -26.62
N TRP A 62 -11.60 19.52 -26.23
CA TRP A 62 -12.04 19.74 -24.84
C TRP A 62 -13.49 19.28 -24.58
N ARG A 63 -14.14 18.72 -25.58
CA ARG A 63 -15.51 18.19 -25.43
C ARG A 63 -15.47 16.87 -24.68
N ILE A 64 -16.31 16.74 -23.66
CA ILE A 64 -16.50 15.47 -22.96
C ILE A 64 -17.47 14.60 -23.78
N SER A 65 -17.01 13.44 -24.20
CA SER A 65 -17.86 12.49 -24.91
C SER A 65 -18.82 11.76 -23.96
N ALA A 66 -19.96 11.33 -24.50
CA ALA A 66 -20.90 10.47 -23.77
C ALA A 66 -20.21 9.18 -23.24
N ARG A 67 -19.29 8.63 -24.03
CA ARG A 67 -18.50 7.45 -23.65
C ARG A 67 -17.61 7.75 -22.44
N THR A 68 -16.95 8.90 -22.41
CA THR A 68 -16.08 9.32 -21.27
C THR A 68 -16.90 9.45 -20.00
N MET A 69 -18.08 10.12 -20.06
CA MET A 69 -18.96 10.24 -18.90
C MET A 69 -19.44 8.89 -18.40
N ASN A 70 -19.85 8.01 -19.30
CA ASN A 70 -20.31 6.65 -18.94
C ASN A 70 -19.18 5.85 -18.29
N THR A 71 -17.98 5.90 -18.86
CA THR A 71 -16.80 5.21 -18.27
C THR A 71 -16.47 5.77 -16.90
N ALA A 72 -16.46 7.08 -16.72
CA ALA A 72 -16.20 7.70 -15.42
C ALA A 72 -17.23 7.27 -14.36
N LEU A 73 -18.51 7.25 -14.71
CA LEU A 73 -19.59 6.78 -13.82
C LEU A 73 -19.46 5.30 -13.46
N LEU A 74 -19.14 4.46 -14.44
CA LEU A 74 -18.92 3.02 -14.18
C LEU A 74 -17.70 2.82 -13.27
N CYS A 75 -16.61 3.53 -13.50
CA CYS A 75 -15.44 3.48 -12.63
C CYS A 75 -15.80 3.93 -11.20
N THR A 76 -16.53 5.04 -11.05
CA THR A 76 -16.99 5.54 -9.74
C THR A 76 -17.89 4.50 -9.06
N MET A 77 -18.83 3.90 -9.79
CA MET A 77 -19.69 2.85 -9.25
C MET A 77 -18.89 1.64 -8.77
N MET A 78 -17.89 1.19 -9.54
CA MET A 78 -17.01 0.07 -9.12
C MET A 78 -16.20 0.41 -7.89
N ILE A 79 -15.71 1.64 -7.76
CA ILE A 79 -15.02 2.12 -6.57
C ILE A 79 -15.97 2.09 -5.36
N VAL A 80 -17.19 2.60 -5.51
CA VAL A 80 -18.19 2.61 -4.42
C VAL A 80 -18.58 1.20 -4.01
N ILE A 81 -18.75 0.28 -4.97
CA ILE A 81 -18.98 -1.15 -4.67
C ILE A 81 -17.80 -1.73 -3.88
N GLY A 82 -16.56 -1.44 -4.27
CA GLY A 82 -15.37 -1.85 -3.50
C GLY A 82 -15.38 -1.32 -2.08
N TYR A 83 -15.65 -0.03 -1.91
CA TYR A 83 -15.74 0.60 -0.60
C TYR A 83 -16.96 0.14 0.23
N SER A 84 -18.02 -0.36 -0.39
CA SER A 84 -19.18 -0.88 0.34
C SER A 84 -18.83 -2.05 1.26
N SER A 85 -17.70 -2.71 1.04
CA SER A 85 -17.16 -3.73 1.96
C SER A 85 -16.90 -3.19 3.36
N TYR A 86 -16.61 -1.89 3.51
CA TYR A 86 -16.47 -1.27 4.82
C TYR A 86 -17.78 -1.23 5.62
N ALA A 87 -18.94 -1.27 4.96
CA ALA A 87 -20.23 -1.40 5.64
C ALA A 87 -20.32 -2.72 6.45
N LEU A 88 -19.63 -3.77 6.00
CA LEU A 88 -19.55 -5.03 6.73
C LEU A 88 -18.83 -4.88 8.06
N ILE A 89 -17.88 -3.95 8.17
CA ILE A 89 -17.17 -3.65 9.43
C ILE A 89 -18.16 -3.12 10.46
N VAL A 90 -18.97 -2.13 10.08
CA VAL A 90 -20.01 -1.55 10.96
C VAL A 90 -21.04 -2.61 11.36
N ILE A 91 -21.54 -3.39 10.39
CA ILE A 91 -22.53 -4.45 10.64
C ILE A 91 -21.96 -5.51 11.61
N ARG A 92 -20.70 -5.85 11.46
CA ARG A 92 -20.03 -6.83 12.34
C ARG A 92 -19.79 -6.28 13.73
N SER A 93 -19.38 -4.99 13.82
CA SER A 93 -19.16 -4.32 15.09
C SER A 93 -20.45 -4.18 15.89
N THR A 94 -21.57 -3.75 15.27
CA THR A 94 -22.87 -3.64 15.94
C THR A 94 -23.43 -4.99 16.42
N ALA A 95 -22.91 -6.10 15.91
CA ALA A 95 -23.22 -7.45 16.40
C ALA A 95 -22.44 -7.86 17.67
N ASN A 96 -21.63 -6.97 18.24
CA ASN A 96 -20.82 -7.18 19.45
C ASN A 96 -20.04 -8.52 19.43
N THR A 97 -19.22 -8.69 18.40
CA THR A 97 -18.38 -9.88 18.27
C THR A 97 -17.27 -9.89 19.34
N PRO A 98 -16.78 -11.07 19.79
CA PRO A 98 -15.76 -11.15 20.86
C PRO A 98 -14.47 -10.40 20.58
N MET A 99 -14.14 -10.15 19.31
CA MET A 99 -12.95 -9.41 18.85
C MET A 99 -13.40 -8.19 18.04
N ASP A 100 -13.96 -7.19 18.71
CA ASP A 100 -14.39 -5.95 18.08
C ASP A 100 -13.38 -4.82 18.34
N GLN A 101 -12.34 -4.77 17.53
CA GLN A 101 -11.27 -3.80 17.69
C GLN A 101 -11.75 -2.38 17.39
N ASN A 102 -11.66 -1.49 18.39
CA ASN A 102 -12.09 -0.08 18.35
C ASN A 102 -13.59 0.14 18.17
N SER A 103 -14.42 -0.89 18.23
CA SER A 103 -15.88 -0.84 18.13
C SER A 103 -16.38 0.18 17.09
N PRO A 104 -16.09 0.00 15.79
CA PRO A 104 -16.46 0.94 14.73
C PRO A 104 -17.96 0.87 14.41
N GLU A 105 -18.81 1.11 15.40
CA GLU A 105 -20.27 1.01 15.30
C GLU A 105 -20.92 2.23 14.66
N ASP A 106 -20.29 3.38 14.77
CA ASP A 106 -20.80 4.65 14.27
C ASP A 106 -19.82 5.33 13.30
N ILE A 107 -20.25 6.46 12.71
CA ILE A 107 -19.46 7.14 11.68
C ILE A 107 -18.15 7.74 12.21
N PHE A 108 -18.11 8.15 13.50
CA PHE A 108 -16.92 8.73 14.11
C PHE A 108 -15.90 7.65 14.43
N THR A 109 -16.32 6.58 15.11
CA THR A 109 -15.46 5.43 15.43
C THR A 109 -15.01 4.68 14.17
N LEU A 110 -15.86 4.61 13.14
CA LEU A 110 -15.46 4.10 11.83
C LEU A 110 -14.39 4.99 11.20
N GLY A 111 -14.53 6.31 11.28
CA GLY A 111 -13.55 7.28 10.81
C GLY A 111 -12.19 7.09 11.48
N GLU A 112 -12.16 6.99 12.81
CA GLU A 112 -10.94 6.71 13.60
C GLU A 112 -10.33 5.35 13.22
N TYR A 113 -11.16 4.32 13.03
CA TYR A 113 -10.72 2.99 12.61
C TYR A 113 -10.08 3.00 11.22
N LEU A 114 -10.73 3.66 10.24
CA LEU A 114 -10.21 3.79 8.87
C LEU A 114 -8.99 4.70 8.80
N GLY A 115 -8.99 5.79 9.57
CA GLY A 115 -7.84 6.70 9.74
C GLY A 115 -6.67 6.05 10.45
N ARG A 116 -6.88 4.89 11.09
CA ARG A 116 -5.86 4.15 11.85
C ARG A 116 -5.23 5.00 12.97
N GLU A 117 -6.00 5.89 13.58
CA GLU A 117 -5.53 6.87 14.56
C GLU A 117 -4.84 6.22 15.76
N GLN A 118 -5.26 5.01 16.15
CA GLN A 118 -4.62 4.22 17.21
C GLN A 118 -3.13 3.93 16.97
N TYR A 119 -2.68 3.94 15.71
CA TYR A 119 -1.28 3.65 15.36
C TYR A 119 -0.41 4.91 15.27
N GLY A 120 -1.00 6.08 15.52
CA GLY A 120 -0.36 7.38 15.39
C GLY A 120 -0.14 7.82 13.94
N THR A 121 0.28 9.05 13.78
CA THR A 121 0.58 9.65 12.48
C THR A 121 2.01 9.35 12.05
N ARG A 122 2.21 9.15 10.76
CA ARG A 122 3.53 8.98 10.15
C ARG A 122 3.70 10.01 9.05
N PRO A 123 4.78 10.81 9.08
CA PRO A 123 4.98 11.81 8.05
C PRO A 123 5.28 11.13 6.71
N LEU A 124 4.54 11.51 5.64
CA LEU A 124 4.71 10.91 4.31
C LEU A 124 5.47 11.82 3.36
N PHE A 125 5.06 13.08 3.25
CA PHE A 125 5.62 14.03 2.29
C PHE A 125 6.51 15.09 2.93
N TYR A 126 6.12 15.57 4.10
CA TYR A 126 6.85 16.60 4.85
C TYR A 126 6.68 16.33 6.35
N GLY A 127 7.75 16.50 7.12
CA GLY A 127 7.70 16.29 8.57
C GLY A 127 9.08 16.10 9.20
N PRO A 128 9.12 15.76 10.49
CA PRO A 128 10.34 15.65 11.25
C PRO A 128 11.21 14.47 10.82
N ALA A 129 12.51 14.61 11.03
CA ALA A 129 13.46 13.49 11.08
C ALA A 129 13.63 13.00 12.53
N PHE A 130 14.33 11.88 12.71
CA PHE A 130 14.54 11.28 14.04
C PHE A 130 15.25 12.17 15.04
N SER A 131 16.04 13.13 14.58
CA SER A 131 16.79 14.10 15.41
C SER A 131 16.06 15.43 15.59
N SER A 132 14.95 15.66 14.90
CA SER A 132 14.20 16.91 14.98
C SER A 132 13.71 17.19 16.39
N LYS A 133 13.77 18.44 16.78
CA LYS A 133 13.29 18.94 18.09
C LYS A 133 11.92 19.58 17.94
N VAL A 134 11.12 19.49 18.98
CA VAL A 134 9.83 20.18 19.05
C VAL A 134 10.07 21.69 19.08
N ALA A 135 9.34 22.44 18.28
CA ALA A 135 9.39 23.90 18.30
C ALA A 135 8.89 24.42 19.67
N LEU A 136 9.55 25.42 20.21
CA LEU A 136 9.26 25.99 21.52
C LEU A 136 8.79 27.43 21.35
N ASP A 137 7.85 27.84 22.21
CA ASP A 137 7.42 29.22 22.36
C ASP A 137 7.63 29.67 23.81
N VAL A 138 7.91 30.95 23.99
CA VAL A 138 8.03 31.55 25.33
C VAL A 138 6.68 32.23 25.64
N LYS A 139 5.95 31.70 26.63
CA LYS A 139 4.73 32.33 27.16
C LYS A 139 4.89 32.56 28.66
N ASP A 140 4.65 33.78 29.11
CA ASP A 140 4.74 34.17 30.52
C ASP A 140 6.08 33.83 31.20
N GLY A 141 7.17 33.84 30.40
CA GLY A 141 8.50 33.48 30.84
C GLY A 141 8.78 31.99 30.92
N TYR A 142 7.84 31.14 30.56
CA TYR A 142 8.02 29.69 30.49
C TYR A 142 8.21 29.23 29.05
N CYS A 143 9.11 28.28 28.88
CA CYS A 143 9.38 27.60 27.61
C CYS A 143 8.38 26.45 27.43
N ILE A 144 7.45 26.58 26.49
CA ILE A 144 6.42 25.58 26.25
C ILE A 144 6.50 25.03 24.84
N PRO A 145 6.26 23.72 24.64
CA PRO A 145 6.19 23.14 23.31
C PRO A 145 5.10 23.77 22.48
N ARG A 146 5.42 24.15 21.23
CA ARG A 146 4.43 24.62 20.28
C ARG A 146 3.52 23.47 19.87
N GLN A 147 2.23 23.68 20.05
CA GLN A 147 1.20 22.71 19.74
C GLN A 147 0.40 23.18 18.52
N SER A 148 0.10 22.27 17.62
CA SER A 148 -0.90 22.50 16.59
C SER A 148 -2.30 22.39 17.20
N GLU A 149 -3.28 23.08 16.61
CA GLU A 149 -4.69 22.90 17.00
C GLU A 149 -5.08 21.44 16.73
N ALA A 150 -5.37 20.72 17.79
CA ALA A 150 -5.93 19.38 17.68
C ALA A 150 -7.40 19.49 17.24
N GLY A 151 -7.78 18.65 16.28
CA GLY A 151 -9.19 18.52 15.91
C GLY A 151 -10.04 18.04 17.08
N SER A 152 -11.35 18.08 16.94
CA SER A 152 -12.29 17.55 17.94
C SER A 152 -12.44 16.03 17.77
N LYS A 153 -12.50 15.32 18.91
CA LYS A 153 -12.87 13.90 18.96
C LYS A 153 -14.28 13.78 19.54
N PHE A 154 -15.14 13.02 18.86
CA PHE A 154 -16.50 12.77 19.31
C PHE A 154 -16.62 11.38 19.92
N VAL A 155 -17.03 11.33 21.18
CA VAL A 155 -17.24 10.07 21.91
C VAL A 155 -18.72 9.92 22.21
N ARG A 156 -19.26 8.74 21.92
CA ARG A 156 -20.67 8.43 22.18
C ARG A 156 -20.92 8.40 23.68
N LYS A 157 -21.95 9.12 24.11
CA LYS A 157 -22.40 9.11 25.50
C LYS A 157 -23.15 7.80 25.79
N GLU A 158 -22.86 7.19 26.94
CA GLU A 158 -23.63 6.03 27.38
C GLU A 158 -25.09 6.39 27.62
N LYS A 159 -25.99 5.56 27.12
CA LYS A 159 -27.45 5.76 27.30
C LYS A 159 -27.85 5.38 28.72
N THR A 160 -28.66 6.23 29.32
CA THR A 160 -29.29 5.94 30.60
C THR A 160 -30.56 5.09 30.44
N SER A 161 -31.19 5.13 29.24
CA SER A 161 -32.39 4.36 28.89
C SER A 161 -32.26 3.82 27.46
N PRO A 162 -32.84 2.63 27.16
CA PRO A 162 -32.82 2.06 25.80
C PRO A 162 -33.47 2.97 24.74
N ASP A 163 -34.43 3.80 25.13
CA ASP A 163 -35.18 4.68 24.23
C ASP A 163 -34.47 6.03 24.02
N GLU A 164 -33.36 6.28 24.70
CA GLU A 164 -32.59 7.52 24.55
C GLU A 164 -31.90 7.57 23.19
N LYS A 165 -32.00 8.70 22.50
CA LYS A 165 -31.28 8.89 21.23
C LYS A 165 -29.78 8.97 21.47
N ASP A 166 -29.01 8.49 20.50
CA ASP A 166 -27.55 8.62 20.53
C ASP A 166 -27.15 10.09 20.62
N SER A 167 -26.30 10.40 21.56
CA SER A 167 -25.69 11.71 21.74
C SER A 167 -24.17 11.58 21.86
N TYR A 168 -23.45 12.62 21.43
CA TYR A 168 -22.01 12.62 21.41
C TYR A 168 -21.48 13.76 22.27
N ILE A 169 -20.37 13.51 22.94
CA ILE A 169 -19.62 14.50 23.70
C ILE A 169 -18.40 14.85 22.85
N GLU A 170 -18.22 16.14 22.62
CA GLU A 170 -17.01 16.65 21.98
C GLU A 170 -15.87 16.72 23.00
N LEU A 171 -14.76 16.06 22.71
CA LEU A 171 -13.55 16.11 23.49
C LEU A 171 -12.44 16.77 22.64
N PRO A 172 -11.49 17.45 23.29
CA PRO A 172 -10.31 17.93 22.57
C PRO A 172 -9.58 16.74 21.93
N GLY A 173 -9.21 16.89 20.68
CA GLY A 173 -8.47 15.88 19.94
C GLY A 173 -7.06 15.69 20.48
N ARG A 174 -6.32 14.77 19.87
CA ARG A 174 -4.93 14.50 20.25
C ARG A 174 -4.06 15.70 19.93
N VAL A 175 -3.35 16.19 20.92
CA VAL A 175 -2.36 17.26 20.75
C VAL A 175 -1.23 16.78 19.84
N GLU A 176 -0.97 17.50 18.76
CA GLU A 176 0.17 17.31 17.90
C GLU A 176 1.19 18.43 18.13
N TYR A 177 2.47 18.09 18.16
CA TYR A 177 3.55 19.04 18.34
C TYR A 177 4.13 19.47 17.01
N GLU A 178 4.42 20.75 16.87
CA GLU A 178 5.16 21.26 15.73
C GLU A 178 6.66 21.02 15.95
N TYR A 179 7.36 20.69 14.88
CA TYR A 179 8.81 20.45 14.92
C TYR A 179 9.55 21.63 14.29
N ALA A 180 10.66 22.04 14.92
CA ALA A 180 11.49 23.13 14.45
C ALA A 180 12.21 22.80 13.14
N GLN A 181 12.62 21.54 12.98
CA GLN A 181 13.29 21.07 11.78
C GLN A 181 12.41 20.03 11.10
N ASN A 182 12.13 20.24 9.82
CA ASN A 182 11.38 19.33 8.98
C ASN A 182 12.12 19.08 7.67
N MET A 183 11.86 17.93 7.06
CA MET A 183 12.43 17.57 5.77
C MET A 183 11.36 17.05 4.81
N LEU A 184 11.68 17.07 3.53
CA LEU A 184 10.83 16.46 2.50
C LEU A 184 10.98 14.94 2.53
N PHE A 185 9.85 14.21 2.34
CA PHE A 185 9.82 12.77 2.24
C PHE A 185 10.57 12.07 3.38
N PRO A 186 10.23 12.34 4.66
CA PRO A 186 10.96 11.81 5.79
C PRO A 186 10.74 10.31 5.95
N ARG A 187 11.79 9.53 5.82
CA ARG A 187 11.78 8.08 6.01
C ARG A 187 12.36 7.66 7.37
N MET A 188 13.32 8.42 7.85
CA MET A 188 13.92 8.24 9.18
C MET A 188 13.31 9.23 10.18
N TYR A 189 12.03 9.08 10.52
CA TYR A 189 11.27 10.04 11.30
C TYR A 189 11.21 9.74 12.80
N SER A 190 11.41 8.50 13.21
CA SER A 190 11.19 8.07 14.60
C SER A 190 12.43 8.22 15.45
N SER A 191 12.36 9.07 16.47
CA SER A 191 13.46 9.29 17.41
C SER A 191 13.85 8.05 18.21
N SER A 192 12.88 7.20 18.55
CA SER A 192 13.12 5.94 19.27
C SER A 192 13.91 4.91 18.46
N HIS A 193 13.93 5.04 17.13
CA HIS A 193 14.65 4.13 16.23
C HIS A 193 15.97 4.70 15.71
N ALA A 194 16.44 5.83 16.25
CA ALA A 194 17.66 6.49 15.79
C ALA A 194 18.90 5.57 15.72
N PRO A 195 19.19 4.69 16.71
CA PRO A 195 20.32 3.75 16.62
C PRO A 195 20.17 2.75 15.49
N LEU A 196 18.94 2.31 15.21
CA LEU A 196 18.65 1.30 14.20
C LEU A 196 18.78 1.86 12.77
N TYR A 197 18.47 3.14 12.56
CA TYR A 197 18.72 3.78 11.26
C TYR A 197 20.20 3.78 10.89
N LYS A 198 21.10 3.96 11.89
CA LYS A 198 22.55 3.94 11.69
C LYS A 198 23.10 2.57 11.30
N GLN A 199 22.38 1.48 11.58
CA GLN A 199 22.75 0.14 11.13
C GLN A 199 22.53 -0.04 9.62
N TRP A 200 21.55 0.67 9.05
CA TRP A 200 21.18 0.57 7.64
C TRP A 200 21.87 1.60 6.74
N VAL A 201 22.24 2.75 7.31
CA VAL A 201 22.86 3.86 6.57
C VAL A 201 23.92 4.53 7.45
N ASP A 202 25.09 4.77 6.86
CA ASP A 202 26.11 5.63 7.48
C ASP A 202 25.60 7.07 7.45
N ILE A 203 25.16 7.56 8.61
CA ILE A 203 24.56 8.88 8.79
C ILE A 203 25.62 9.83 9.36
N LYS A 204 26.08 10.75 8.52
CA LYS A 204 26.98 11.86 8.93
C LYS A 204 26.16 13.08 9.33
N GLY A 205 25.10 13.36 8.61
CA GLY A 205 24.21 14.47 8.85
C GLY A 205 24.86 15.85 8.60
N TYR A 206 24.15 16.87 9.04
CA TYR A 206 24.61 18.27 9.07
C TYR A 206 24.02 18.98 10.28
N ASP A 207 24.76 19.91 10.86
CA ASP A 207 24.34 20.60 12.05
C ASP A 207 23.46 21.81 11.74
N VAL A 208 22.32 21.90 12.43
CA VAL A 208 21.34 22.97 12.31
C VAL A 208 21.17 23.64 13.66
N PRO A 209 21.21 24.98 13.77
CA PRO A 209 20.98 25.67 15.03
C PRO A 209 19.49 25.52 15.43
N TYR A 210 19.27 25.29 16.70
CA TYR A 210 17.97 25.18 17.32
C TYR A 210 17.95 26.08 18.58
N ASP A 211 16.98 26.99 18.63
CA ASP A 211 16.77 27.86 19.78
C ASP A 211 15.92 27.12 20.84
N GLN A 212 16.60 26.80 21.95
CA GLN A 212 15.94 26.23 23.12
C GLN A 212 15.63 27.35 24.12
N CYS A 213 14.70 28.24 23.75
CA CYS A 213 14.28 29.37 24.60
C CYS A 213 15.41 30.30 25.03
N GLY A 214 16.26 30.70 24.10
CA GLY A 214 17.38 31.61 24.32
C GLY A 214 18.75 30.93 24.43
N GLU A 215 18.80 29.60 24.50
CA GLU A 215 20.03 28.82 24.37
C GLU A 215 20.09 28.17 22.98
N MET A 216 21.15 28.48 22.24
CA MET A 216 21.35 27.91 20.91
C MET A 216 22.04 26.56 21.00
N VAL A 217 21.34 25.50 20.62
CA VAL A 217 21.85 24.12 20.58
C VAL A 217 22.00 23.66 19.14
N MET A 218 23.10 22.98 18.81
CA MET A 218 23.29 22.39 17.49
C MET A 218 22.63 21.00 17.43
N VAL A 219 21.76 20.81 16.46
CA VAL A 219 21.07 19.53 16.21
C VAL A 219 21.59 18.93 14.91
N ASN A 220 22.12 17.72 14.98
CA ASN A 220 22.60 17.00 13.80
C ASN A 220 21.41 16.36 13.06
N MET A 221 21.09 16.88 11.89
CA MET A 221 20.01 16.43 11.02
C MET A 221 20.55 15.50 9.94
N PRO A 222 19.84 14.39 9.61
CA PRO A 222 20.21 13.58 8.47
C PRO A 222 20.05 14.37 7.17
N THR A 223 20.96 14.16 6.23
CA THR A 223 20.85 14.74 4.89
C THR A 223 19.72 14.08 4.11
N GLN A 224 19.17 14.80 3.12
CA GLN A 224 18.13 14.23 2.24
C GLN A 224 18.63 12.97 1.49
N TRP A 225 19.92 12.93 1.17
CA TRP A 225 20.51 11.76 0.50
C TRP A 225 20.58 10.53 1.42
N GLU A 226 20.95 10.69 2.67
CA GLU A 226 20.96 9.62 3.67
C GLU A 226 19.54 9.08 3.90
N ASN A 227 18.56 9.97 3.96
CA ASN A 227 17.16 9.62 4.07
C ASN A 227 16.65 8.81 2.85
N ILE A 228 17.06 9.19 1.64
CA ILE A 228 16.75 8.43 0.41
C ILE A 228 17.50 7.10 0.37
N LYS A 229 18.76 7.04 0.82
CA LYS A 229 19.48 5.77 0.96
C LYS A 229 18.76 4.80 1.87
N PHE A 230 18.24 5.28 3.00
CA PHE A 230 17.45 4.45 3.91
C PHE A 230 16.18 3.91 3.22
N PHE A 231 15.47 4.73 2.46
CA PHE A 231 14.32 4.28 1.70
C PHE A 231 14.67 3.11 0.76
N PHE A 232 15.76 3.21 0.02
CA PHE A 232 16.14 2.16 -0.93
C PHE A 232 16.74 0.94 -0.23
N SER A 233 17.60 1.10 0.77
CA SER A 233 18.27 -0.01 1.43
C SER A 233 17.33 -0.81 2.34
N TYR A 234 16.55 -0.12 3.17
CA TYR A 234 15.68 -0.78 4.13
C TYR A 234 14.25 -0.95 3.59
N GLN A 235 13.57 0.16 3.27
CA GLN A 235 12.12 0.08 2.99
C GLN A 235 11.82 -0.60 1.66
N LEU A 236 12.58 -0.31 0.61
CA LEU A 236 12.35 -0.93 -0.69
C LEU A 236 13.07 -2.28 -0.84
N ASN A 237 14.35 -2.37 -0.49
CA ASN A 237 15.11 -3.60 -0.68
C ASN A 237 14.76 -4.65 0.39
N PHE A 238 14.92 -4.34 1.68
CA PHE A 238 14.73 -5.32 2.74
C PHE A 238 13.24 -5.62 3.01
N MET A 239 12.38 -4.60 3.08
CA MET A 239 10.96 -4.75 3.44
C MET A 239 10.02 -5.06 2.27
N TYR A 240 10.47 -4.95 1.03
CA TYR A 240 9.63 -5.27 -0.13
C TYR A 240 10.30 -6.23 -1.11
N TRP A 241 11.48 -5.85 -1.64
CA TRP A 241 12.16 -6.65 -2.67
C TRP A 241 12.53 -8.04 -2.16
N ARG A 242 13.02 -8.15 -0.93
CA ARG A 242 13.31 -9.43 -0.28
C ARG A 242 12.09 -10.35 -0.25
N TYR A 243 10.93 -9.83 0.15
CA TYR A 243 9.68 -10.59 0.16
C TYR A 243 9.17 -10.94 -1.23
N PHE A 244 9.34 -10.03 -2.19
CA PHE A 244 9.05 -10.32 -3.58
C PHE A 244 9.89 -11.49 -4.10
N MET A 245 11.19 -11.47 -3.84
CA MET A 245 12.10 -12.53 -4.26
C MET A 245 11.85 -13.86 -3.55
N TRP A 246 11.33 -13.88 -2.32
CA TRP A 246 10.90 -15.11 -1.66
C TRP A 246 9.86 -15.89 -2.48
N ASN A 247 8.98 -15.18 -3.17
CA ASN A 247 7.92 -15.79 -3.96
C ASN A 247 8.37 -16.22 -5.38
N PHE A 248 9.41 -15.57 -5.92
CA PHE A 248 9.77 -15.74 -7.33
C PHE A 248 11.19 -16.20 -7.60
N ALA A 249 12.07 -16.21 -6.61
CA ALA A 249 13.42 -16.73 -6.70
C ALA A 249 13.67 -17.88 -5.72
N GLY A 250 13.38 -17.65 -4.43
CA GLY A 250 13.50 -18.59 -3.35
C GLY A 250 13.77 -17.93 -2.01
N ARG A 251 13.62 -18.67 -0.93
CA ARG A 251 13.74 -18.23 0.46
C ARG A 251 14.80 -19.05 1.19
N GLN A 252 15.69 -18.36 1.92
CA GLN A 252 16.77 -19.00 2.68
C GLN A 252 16.24 -19.83 3.86
N ASN A 253 15.38 -19.26 4.68
CA ASN A 253 14.69 -19.91 5.80
C ASN A 253 13.52 -19.03 6.28
N ASP A 254 12.70 -19.52 7.23
CA ASP A 254 11.56 -18.83 7.81
C ASP A 254 11.89 -18.09 9.12
N ILE A 255 13.16 -17.99 9.48
CA ILE A 255 13.61 -17.25 10.66
C ILE A 255 13.58 -15.76 10.32
N GLN A 256 12.98 -14.98 11.22
CA GLN A 256 12.90 -13.54 11.06
C GLN A 256 14.29 -12.92 11.01
N GLY A 257 14.58 -12.17 9.95
CA GLY A 257 15.85 -11.45 9.78
C GLY A 257 15.73 -9.97 10.13
N SER A 258 16.88 -9.41 10.54
CA SER A 258 17.05 -7.96 10.77
C SER A 258 18.16 -7.36 9.88
N GLY A 259 18.55 -8.09 8.84
CA GLY A 259 19.61 -7.69 7.91
C GLY A 259 20.86 -8.59 7.95
N GLU A 260 20.87 -9.58 8.85
CA GLU A 260 21.93 -10.59 8.91
C GLU A 260 21.91 -11.51 7.67
N ILE A 261 23.08 -12.11 7.36
CA ILE A 261 23.22 -12.97 6.20
C ILE A 261 22.66 -14.39 6.39
N GLU A 262 22.38 -14.81 7.64
CA GLU A 262 21.91 -16.15 7.99
C GLU A 262 20.40 -16.29 8.03
N HIS A 263 19.65 -15.19 8.18
CA HIS A 263 18.22 -15.25 8.51
C HIS A 263 17.35 -14.56 7.47
N GLY A 264 16.38 -15.32 6.97
CA GLY A 264 15.25 -14.79 6.21
C GLY A 264 15.60 -14.04 4.92
N ASN A 265 16.75 -14.31 4.31
CA ASN A 265 17.12 -13.70 3.05
C ASN A 265 16.44 -14.40 1.87
N TRP A 266 16.52 -13.81 0.70
CA TRP A 266 16.17 -14.48 -0.52
C TRP A 266 17.39 -15.14 -1.14
N ILE A 267 17.19 -16.25 -1.82
CA ILE A 267 18.20 -17.02 -2.51
C ILE A 267 17.68 -17.45 -3.88
N THR A 268 18.58 -17.87 -4.74
CA THR A 268 18.22 -18.37 -6.07
C THR A 268 18.35 -19.89 -6.20
N GLY A 269 19.14 -20.53 -5.34
CA GLY A 269 19.57 -21.91 -5.47
C GLY A 269 20.74 -22.09 -6.43
N ILE A 270 21.27 -20.98 -6.99
CA ILE A 270 22.44 -20.99 -7.86
C ILE A 270 23.63 -20.55 -7.00
N PRO A 271 24.58 -21.48 -6.65
CA PRO A 271 25.65 -21.20 -5.68
C PRO A 271 26.48 -19.95 -6.00
N PHE A 272 26.74 -19.72 -7.29
CA PHE A 272 27.51 -18.55 -7.74
C PHE A 272 26.81 -17.22 -7.35
N ILE A 273 25.49 -17.14 -7.47
CA ILE A 273 24.71 -15.94 -7.12
C ILE A 273 24.55 -15.85 -5.60
N ASP A 274 24.17 -16.95 -4.97
CA ASP A 274 23.86 -16.99 -3.54
C ASP A 274 25.09 -16.70 -2.68
N ASN A 275 26.26 -17.20 -3.08
CA ASN A 275 27.52 -16.93 -2.39
C ASN A 275 27.90 -15.44 -2.41
N LEU A 276 27.49 -14.69 -3.44
CA LEU A 276 27.69 -13.24 -3.50
C LEU A 276 26.71 -12.47 -2.62
N LEU A 277 25.50 -13.01 -2.42
CA LEU A 277 24.42 -12.34 -1.69
C LEU A 277 24.47 -12.64 -0.20
N VAL A 278 24.59 -13.91 0.17
CA VAL A 278 24.39 -14.39 1.55
C VAL A 278 25.51 -15.32 2.02
N GLY A 279 26.62 -15.40 1.26
CA GLY A 279 27.72 -16.28 1.57
C GLY A 279 27.44 -17.76 1.25
N ASN A 280 28.43 -18.61 1.51
CA ASN A 280 28.34 -20.02 1.16
C ASN A 280 27.31 -20.75 2.04
N GLN A 281 26.20 -21.14 1.45
CA GLN A 281 25.09 -21.81 2.13
C GLN A 281 25.43 -23.23 2.60
N GLU A 282 26.48 -23.84 2.04
CA GLU A 282 26.98 -25.17 2.48
C GLU A 282 27.65 -25.12 3.86
N LEU A 283 28.10 -23.94 4.28
CA LEU A 283 28.74 -23.74 5.60
C LEU A 283 27.77 -23.47 6.73
N LEU A 284 26.48 -23.33 6.43
CA LEU A 284 25.46 -23.10 7.46
C LEU A 284 25.34 -24.27 8.42
N PRO A 285 24.98 -24.04 9.70
CA PRO A 285 24.59 -25.07 10.65
C PRO A 285 23.46 -25.94 10.13
N GLN A 286 23.42 -27.20 10.60
CA GLN A 286 22.45 -28.19 10.12
C GLN A 286 21.00 -27.76 10.35
N ASP A 287 20.73 -27.04 11.44
CA ASP A 287 19.40 -26.55 11.78
C ASP A 287 18.88 -25.54 10.75
N LEU A 288 19.75 -24.68 10.21
CA LEU A 288 19.41 -23.71 9.17
C LEU A 288 19.26 -24.38 7.80
N LYS A 289 20.09 -25.38 7.50
CA LYS A 289 19.98 -26.16 6.26
C LYS A 289 18.69 -26.97 6.17
N ASN A 290 18.26 -27.55 7.29
CA ASN A 290 17.06 -28.39 7.34
C ASN A 290 15.79 -27.58 7.67
N ASN A 291 15.87 -26.26 7.62
CA ASN A 291 14.70 -25.40 7.85
C ASN A 291 13.64 -25.64 6.77
N LYS A 292 12.39 -25.89 7.16
CA LYS A 292 11.29 -26.13 6.22
C LYS A 292 11.00 -24.95 5.30
N GLY A 293 11.26 -23.74 5.76
CA GLY A 293 11.12 -22.53 4.94
C GLY A 293 12.25 -22.31 3.93
N HIS A 294 13.17 -23.29 3.76
CA HIS A 294 14.20 -23.24 2.72
C HIS A 294 13.60 -23.66 1.38
N ASN A 295 13.34 -22.69 0.51
CA ASN A 295 12.70 -22.91 -0.78
C ASN A 295 13.56 -22.37 -1.93
N VAL A 296 13.74 -23.16 -2.97
CA VAL A 296 14.58 -22.81 -4.12
C VAL A 296 13.78 -22.94 -5.42
N PHE A 297 13.64 -21.83 -6.15
CA PHE A 297 12.89 -21.81 -7.40
C PHE A 297 13.74 -21.52 -8.63
N TYR A 298 15.06 -21.34 -8.45
CA TYR A 298 16.02 -21.05 -9.54
C TYR A 298 15.65 -19.83 -10.38
N CYS A 299 14.97 -18.86 -9.80
CA CYS A 299 14.39 -17.70 -10.50
C CYS A 299 13.44 -18.06 -11.65
N LEU A 300 12.96 -19.29 -11.77
CA LEU A 300 12.09 -19.70 -12.88
C LEU A 300 10.79 -18.91 -12.94
N PRO A 301 10.05 -18.72 -11.82
CA PRO A 301 8.86 -17.87 -11.83
C PRO A 301 9.18 -16.42 -12.18
N LEU A 302 10.31 -15.89 -11.69
CA LEU A 302 10.75 -14.53 -11.97
C LEU A 302 10.99 -14.33 -13.47
N ILE A 303 11.76 -15.22 -14.10
CA ILE A 303 12.07 -15.16 -15.53
C ILE A 303 10.79 -15.27 -16.35
N LEU A 304 9.92 -16.23 -16.01
CA LEU A 304 8.65 -16.43 -16.73
C LEU A 304 7.74 -15.19 -16.59
N GLY A 305 7.69 -14.57 -15.39
CA GLY A 305 6.98 -13.34 -15.15
C GLY A 305 7.50 -12.16 -15.95
N LEU A 306 8.84 -12.02 -16.06
CA LEU A 306 9.46 -10.98 -16.89
C LEU A 306 9.14 -11.19 -18.39
N ILE A 307 9.20 -12.44 -18.88
CA ILE A 307 8.78 -12.75 -20.26
C ILE A 307 7.34 -12.33 -20.50
N GLY A 308 6.43 -12.63 -19.57
CA GLY A 308 5.02 -12.27 -19.66
C GLY A 308 4.79 -10.76 -19.61
N LEU A 309 5.50 -10.07 -18.74
CA LEU A 309 5.47 -8.60 -18.63
C LEU A 309 5.88 -7.95 -19.94
N PHE A 310 7.01 -8.32 -20.50
CA PHE A 310 7.47 -7.77 -21.78
C PHE A 310 6.56 -8.18 -22.94
N TRP A 311 6.10 -9.43 -22.96
CA TRP A 311 5.15 -9.87 -23.98
C TRP A 311 3.88 -9.04 -23.94
N GLN A 312 3.28 -8.82 -22.79
CA GLN A 312 2.08 -8.01 -22.65
C GLN A 312 2.30 -6.56 -23.07
N ALA A 313 3.43 -5.96 -22.67
CA ALA A 313 3.76 -4.57 -22.98
C ALA A 313 3.95 -4.32 -24.49
N TYR A 314 4.51 -5.29 -25.21
CA TYR A 314 4.90 -5.08 -26.63
C TYR A 314 4.09 -5.88 -27.64
N HIS A 315 3.16 -6.73 -27.18
CA HIS A 315 2.38 -7.59 -28.07
C HIS A 315 1.44 -6.82 -28.99
N SER A 316 0.71 -5.83 -28.48
CA SER A 316 -0.30 -5.08 -29.25
C SER A 316 -0.70 -3.78 -28.54
N GLN A 317 -1.42 -2.91 -29.27
CA GLN A 317 -1.99 -1.68 -28.68
C GLN A 317 -2.97 -1.97 -27.52
N ARG A 318 -3.72 -3.07 -27.58
CA ARG A 318 -4.55 -3.52 -26.46
C ARG A 318 -3.72 -4.12 -25.33
N GLY A 319 -2.64 -4.79 -25.68
CA GLY A 319 -1.70 -5.37 -24.71
C GLY A 319 -1.11 -4.32 -23.79
N ILE A 320 -0.64 -3.18 -24.33
CA ILE A 320 -0.10 -2.09 -23.50
C ILE A 320 -1.16 -1.45 -22.59
N GLN A 321 -2.43 -1.37 -23.02
CA GLN A 321 -3.49 -0.89 -22.14
C GLN A 321 -3.74 -1.84 -20.96
N GLN A 322 -3.77 -3.14 -21.22
CA GLN A 322 -3.92 -4.17 -20.19
C GLN A 322 -2.68 -4.26 -19.29
N PHE A 323 -1.47 -4.06 -19.86
CA PHE A 323 -0.24 -3.97 -19.09
C PHE A 323 -0.33 -2.88 -18.00
N TRP A 324 -0.80 -1.68 -18.35
CA TRP A 324 -0.94 -0.62 -17.36
C TRP A 324 -1.93 -0.95 -16.25
N VAL A 325 -2.99 -1.70 -16.53
CA VAL A 325 -3.93 -2.16 -15.48
C VAL A 325 -3.22 -3.07 -14.48
N VAL A 326 -2.50 -4.08 -14.98
CA VAL A 326 -1.75 -5.02 -14.11
C VAL A 326 -0.60 -4.29 -13.41
N PHE A 327 0.09 -3.39 -14.11
CA PHE A 327 1.18 -2.60 -13.54
C PHE A 327 0.70 -1.69 -12.39
N PHE A 328 -0.43 -1.00 -12.56
CA PHE A 328 -0.99 -0.20 -11.48
C PHE A 328 -1.48 -1.06 -10.32
N LEU A 329 -2.03 -2.23 -10.58
CA LEU A 329 -2.35 -3.19 -9.52
C LEU A 329 -1.08 -3.59 -8.75
N PHE A 330 -0.02 -3.97 -9.46
CA PHE A 330 1.28 -4.31 -8.88
C PHE A 330 1.86 -3.15 -8.06
N PHE A 331 1.90 -1.95 -8.63
CA PHE A 331 2.46 -0.77 -8.00
C PHE A 331 1.67 -0.32 -6.76
N MET A 332 0.35 -0.23 -6.87
CA MET A 332 -0.51 0.27 -5.79
C MET A 332 -0.61 -0.69 -4.61
N THR A 333 -0.56 -2.01 -4.86
CA THR A 333 -0.59 -3.01 -3.80
C THR A 333 0.81 -3.43 -3.29
N GLY A 334 1.86 -2.88 -3.86
CA GLY A 334 3.26 -3.10 -3.47
C GLY A 334 3.97 -1.82 -3.07
N ILE A 335 4.60 -1.15 -4.01
CA ILE A 335 5.46 0.02 -3.77
C ILE A 335 4.68 1.17 -3.09
N ALA A 336 3.45 1.43 -3.50
CA ALA A 336 2.62 2.45 -2.86
C ALA A 336 2.35 2.13 -1.38
N ILE A 337 2.19 0.85 -1.03
CA ILE A 337 2.05 0.41 0.37
C ILE A 337 3.36 0.62 1.15
N VAL A 338 4.52 0.35 0.55
CA VAL A 338 5.83 0.68 1.17
C VAL A 338 5.92 2.16 1.52
N LEU A 339 5.55 3.02 0.57
CA LEU A 339 5.54 4.47 0.76
C LEU A 339 4.58 4.88 1.88
N TYR A 340 3.36 4.35 1.87
CA TYR A 340 2.31 4.68 2.84
C TYR A 340 2.65 4.19 4.25
N LEU A 341 3.15 2.97 4.40
CA LEU A 341 3.45 2.40 5.71
C LEU A 341 4.63 3.08 6.40
N ASN A 342 5.56 3.66 5.65
CA ASN A 342 6.75 4.31 6.16
C ASN A 342 7.38 3.56 7.35
N GLN A 343 7.70 2.28 7.14
CA GLN A 343 8.09 1.37 8.23
C GLN A 343 9.46 1.71 8.79
N THR A 344 9.53 1.67 10.12
CA THR A 344 10.79 1.78 10.88
C THR A 344 11.50 0.43 10.96
N PRO A 345 12.82 0.37 11.22
CA PRO A 345 13.52 -0.87 11.50
C PRO A 345 12.98 -1.60 12.74
N ALA A 346 13.43 -2.85 12.94
CA ALA A 346 13.03 -3.73 14.04
C ALA A 346 11.53 -3.96 14.14
N GLN A 347 10.92 -4.36 13.05
CA GLN A 347 9.52 -4.79 13.05
C GLN A 347 9.34 -6.06 13.92
N PRO A 348 8.23 -6.18 14.67
CA PRO A 348 8.02 -7.31 15.58
C PRO A 348 7.82 -8.66 14.86
N ARG A 349 7.56 -8.65 13.57
CA ARG A 349 7.38 -9.83 12.72
C ARG A 349 7.58 -9.48 11.24
N GLU A 350 7.78 -10.49 10.41
CA GLU A 350 7.77 -10.33 8.96
C GLU A 350 6.41 -9.83 8.47
N ARG A 351 6.43 -8.96 7.46
CA ARG A 351 5.24 -8.27 6.94
C ARG A 351 5.00 -8.48 5.45
N ASP A 352 5.44 -9.60 4.93
CA ASP A 352 5.27 -10.02 3.54
C ASP A 352 3.80 -10.00 3.08
N TYR A 353 2.89 -10.37 3.98
CA TYR A 353 1.44 -10.36 3.72
C TYR A 353 0.89 -8.98 3.34
N ALA A 354 1.54 -7.90 3.75
CA ALA A 354 1.13 -6.54 3.39
C ALA A 354 1.23 -6.27 1.88
N TYR A 355 2.06 -7.03 1.19
CA TYR A 355 2.35 -6.86 -0.24
C TYR A 355 1.81 -8.00 -1.12
N ALA A 356 1.01 -8.90 -0.55
CA ALA A 356 0.47 -10.07 -1.24
C ALA A 356 -0.27 -9.72 -2.55
N GLY A 357 -0.95 -8.57 -2.58
CA GLY A 357 -1.61 -8.08 -3.79
C GLY A 357 -0.66 -7.83 -4.96
N SER A 358 0.56 -7.31 -4.70
CA SER A 358 1.55 -7.11 -5.75
C SER A 358 2.15 -8.44 -6.24
N PHE A 359 2.32 -9.40 -5.35
CA PHE A 359 2.78 -10.74 -5.72
C PHE A 359 1.74 -11.45 -6.59
N TYR A 360 0.47 -11.32 -6.23
CA TYR A 360 -0.64 -11.79 -7.07
C TYR A 360 -0.63 -11.12 -8.46
N ALA A 361 -0.44 -9.80 -8.52
CA ALA A 361 -0.35 -9.09 -9.80
C ALA A 361 0.82 -9.58 -10.66
N PHE A 362 1.99 -9.84 -10.04
CA PHE A 362 3.13 -10.39 -10.77
C PHE A 362 2.87 -11.83 -11.26
N ALA A 363 2.13 -12.63 -10.49
CA ALA A 363 1.73 -13.98 -10.90
C ALA A 363 0.87 -13.99 -12.18
N ILE A 364 0.12 -12.91 -12.46
CA ILE A 364 -0.57 -12.75 -13.74
C ILE A 364 0.45 -12.73 -14.89
N TRP A 365 1.55 -12.01 -14.75
CA TRP A 365 2.61 -11.99 -15.75
C TRP A 365 3.34 -13.34 -15.85
N VAL A 366 3.49 -14.06 -14.75
CA VAL A 366 4.02 -15.45 -14.80
C VAL A 366 3.15 -16.32 -15.71
N GLY A 367 1.82 -16.26 -15.55
CA GLY A 367 0.89 -16.96 -16.44
C GLY A 367 0.97 -16.49 -17.90
N MET A 368 1.12 -15.18 -18.13
CA MET A 368 1.28 -14.61 -19.48
C MET A 368 2.63 -14.97 -20.13
N GLY A 369 3.62 -15.34 -19.34
CA GLY A 369 4.91 -15.81 -19.83
C GLY A 369 4.80 -17.01 -20.77
N VAL A 370 3.81 -17.88 -20.54
CA VAL A 370 3.51 -19.01 -21.44
C VAL A 370 3.22 -18.52 -22.86
N ALA A 371 2.35 -17.50 -22.99
CA ALA A 371 2.04 -16.90 -24.28
C ALA A 371 3.27 -16.25 -24.94
N GLY A 372 4.12 -15.62 -24.13
CA GLY A 372 5.40 -15.08 -24.57
C GLY A 372 6.31 -16.15 -25.15
N ILE A 373 6.46 -17.29 -24.46
CA ILE A 373 7.27 -18.43 -24.93
C ILE A 373 6.70 -19.04 -26.19
N ILE A 374 5.37 -19.23 -26.29
CA ILE A 374 4.71 -19.72 -27.52
C ILE A 374 5.11 -18.84 -28.71
N ARG A 375 5.04 -17.51 -28.52
CA ARG A 375 5.41 -16.58 -29.57
C ARG A 375 6.90 -16.68 -29.92
N MET A 376 7.78 -16.78 -28.93
CA MET A 376 9.22 -16.97 -29.17
C MET A 376 9.50 -18.25 -29.97
N LEU A 377 8.84 -19.37 -29.64
CA LEU A 377 8.99 -20.64 -30.39
C LEU A 377 8.48 -20.53 -31.83
N ARG A 378 7.41 -19.78 -32.06
CA ARG A 378 6.89 -19.55 -33.42
C ARG A 378 7.80 -18.63 -34.22
N ASP A 379 8.22 -17.52 -33.66
CA ASP A 379 8.94 -16.47 -34.38
C ASP A 379 10.41 -16.86 -34.64
N TYR A 380 11.10 -17.47 -33.67
CA TYR A 380 12.50 -17.82 -33.75
C TYR A 380 12.75 -19.28 -34.16
N ALA A 381 12.05 -20.23 -33.53
CA ALA A 381 12.19 -21.65 -33.87
C ALA A 381 11.35 -22.10 -35.05
N LYS A 382 10.50 -21.18 -35.62
CA LYS A 382 9.64 -21.46 -36.78
C LYS A 382 8.68 -22.63 -36.56
N MET A 383 8.31 -22.91 -35.32
CA MET A 383 7.37 -23.97 -34.98
C MET A 383 5.96 -23.61 -35.39
N GLN A 384 5.14 -24.63 -35.74
CA GLN A 384 3.71 -24.46 -35.91
C GLN A 384 3.04 -24.12 -34.56
N GLU A 385 1.86 -23.49 -34.61
CA GLU A 385 1.19 -22.95 -33.42
C GLU A 385 0.85 -24.02 -32.37
N LEU A 386 0.23 -25.12 -32.79
CA LEU A 386 -0.18 -26.18 -31.87
C LEU A 386 1.01 -26.89 -31.19
N PRO A 387 2.07 -27.35 -31.89
CA PRO A 387 3.24 -27.90 -31.25
C PRO A 387 3.96 -26.91 -30.33
N ALA A 388 4.06 -25.63 -30.72
CA ALA A 388 4.65 -24.59 -29.89
C ALA A 388 3.84 -24.36 -28.60
N ALA A 389 2.50 -24.35 -28.70
CA ALA A 389 1.63 -24.20 -27.54
C ALA A 389 1.75 -25.39 -26.58
N VAL A 390 1.73 -26.62 -27.08
CA VAL A 390 1.88 -27.83 -26.26
C VAL A 390 3.24 -27.84 -25.57
N LEU A 391 4.33 -27.61 -26.31
CA LEU A 391 5.66 -27.61 -25.76
C LEU A 391 5.86 -26.53 -24.68
N ALA A 392 5.43 -25.29 -24.98
CA ALA A 392 5.51 -24.20 -24.01
C ALA A 392 4.70 -24.49 -22.75
N SER A 393 3.47 -25.01 -22.89
CA SER A 393 2.60 -25.33 -21.75
C SER A 393 3.22 -26.42 -20.87
N VAL A 394 3.76 -27.49 -21.46
CA VAL A 394 4.41 -28.57 -20.70
C VAL A 394 5.65 -28.07 -19.98
N LEU A 395 6.50 -27.27 -20.65
CA LEU A 395 7.71 -26.71 -20.02
C LEU A 395 7.37 -25.72 -18.89
N CYS A 396 6.39 -24.84 -19.12
CA CYS A 396 6.03 -23.86 -18.11
C CYS A 396 5.27 -24.48 -16.92
N LEU A 397 4.59 -25.61 -17.10
CA LEU A 397 3.93 -26.33 -16.02
C LEU A 397 4.92 -26.86 -14.96
N PHE A 398 6.20 -27.04 -15.35
CA PHE A 398 7.25 -27.38 -14.40
C PHE A 398 7.44 -26.32 -13.31
N VAL A 399 7.21 -25.04 -13.62
CA VAL A 399 7.37 -23.94 -12.66
C VAL A 399 6.41 -24.07 -11.47
N PRO A 400 5.08 -24.15 -11.63
CA PRO A 400 4.18 -24.34 -10.50
C PRO A 400 4.36 -25.69 -9.80
N ILE A 401 4.76 -26.73 -10.51
CA ILE A 401 5.07 -28.05 -9.90
C ILE A 401 6.29 -27.91 -8.99
N GLN A 402 7.35 -27.24 -9.44
CA GLN A 402 8.55 -26.98 -8.65
C GLN A 402 8.22 -26.18 -7.39
N ILE A 403 7.44 -25.11 -7.52
CA ILE A 403 7.00 -24.31 -6.37
C ILE A 403 6.20 -25.18 -5.40
N ALA A 404 5.20 -25.92 -5.88
CA ALA A 404 4.39 -26.77 -5.04
C ALA A 404 5.22 -27.84 -4.31
N GLY A 405 6.19 -28.45 -4.99
CA GLY A 405 7.08 -29.43 -4.40
C GLY A 405 7.99 -28.88 -3.30
N GLN A 406 8.39 -27.62 -3.42
CA GLN A 406 9.25 -26.96 -2.42
C GLN A 406 8.48 -26.39 -1.23
N THR A 407 7.26 -25.88 -1.45
CA THR A 407 6.54 -25.14 -0.43
C THR A 407 5.45 -25.95 0.28
N TRP A 408 5.22 -27.20 -0.11
CA TRP A 408 4.13 -27.99 0.41
C TRP A 408 4.23 -28.24 1.92
N ASP A 409 5.43 -28.57 2.41
CA ASP A 409 5.69 -28.94 3.79
C ASP A 409 5.69 -27.74 4.75
N ASP A 410 6.10 -26.55 4.32
CA ASP A 410 6.09 -25.34 5.13
C ASP A 410 4.67 -24.73 5.24
N HIS A 411 3.78 -25.02 4.30
CA HIS A 411 2.38 -24.61 4.29
C HIS A 411 1.43 -25.64 4.89
N ASP A 412 1.86 -26.87 5.14
CA ASP A 412 1.05 -27.89 5.81
C ASP A 412 0.85 -27.56 7.29
N ARG A 413 -0.40 -27.26 7.64
CA ARG A 413 -0.83 -26.96 9.01
C ARG A 413 -1.75 -28.02 9.61
N SER A 414 -1.89 -29.16 8.96
CA SER A 414 -2.77 -30.26 9.38
C SER A 414 -2.45 -30.79 10.77
N GLY A 415 -1.17 -30.74 11.20
CA GLY A 415 -0.71 -31.16 12.52
C GLY A 415 -0.69 -30.06 13.60
N ARG A 416 -1.19 -28.85 13.33
CA ARG A 416 -1.14 -27.74 14.30
C ARG A 416 -2.46 -27.62 15.06
N PHE A 417 -2.53 -28.23 16.22
CA PHE A 417 -3.75 -28.34 17.05
C PHE A 417 -3.77 -27.39 18.25
N VAL A 418 -2.77 -26.56 18.46
CA VAL A 418 -2.61 -25.73 19.68
C VAL A 418 -3.88 -24.94 20.01
N ALA A 419 -4.48 -24.24 19.05
CA ALA A 419 -5.69 -23.45 19.30
C ALA A 419 -6.91 -24.35 19.65
N ARG A 420 -7.04 -25.48 18.97
CA ARG A 420 -8.10 -26.43 19.23
C ARG A 420 -7.96 -27.06 20.64
N ASP A 421 -6.77 -27.54 20.96
CA ASP A 421 -6.49 -28.24 22.22
C ASP A 421 -6.59 -27.26 23.39
N PHE A 422 -6.14 -26.02 23.22
CA PHE A 422 -6.35 -24.95 24.20
C PHE A 422 -7.85 -24.71 24.44
N GLY A 423 -8.64 -24.54 23.37
CA GLY A 423 -10.09 -24.32 23.49
C GLY A 423 -10.87 -25.51 24.03
N GLN A 424 -10.35 -26.74 23.91
CA GLN A 424 -10.97 -27.94 24.51
C GLN A 424 -10.62 -28.14 25.99
N ASN A 425 -9.49 -27.61 26.43
CA ASN A 425 -9.03 -27.74 27.83
C ASN A 425 -9.48 -26.56 28.71
N TYR A 426 -10.07 -25.52 28.13
CA TYR A 426 -10.57 -24.34 28.85
C TYR A 426 -12.07 -24.46 29.10
#